data_7e2183f635ff5d23b1f32e46beac1b11
#
_entry.id   7e2183f635ff5d23b1f32e46beac1b11
#
_cell.length_a   1.000
_cell.length_b   1.000
_cell.length_c   1.000
_cell.angle_alpha   90.00
_cell.angle_beta   90.00
_cell.angle_gamma   90.00
#
_symmetry.space_group_name_H-M   'P 1'
#
loop_
_entity.id
_entity.type
_entity.pdbx_description
1 polymer ?
#
loop_
_entity_poly.entity_id
_entity_poly.type
_entity_poly.pdbx_seq_one_letter_code
_entity_poly.pdbx_strand_id
1 'polypeptide(L)'
;MTREVFGAVLATLASTMLIIPCTAEAQPLDIQVTTVRALEEGPCDPQLESLRPRLRHIAGYRSYHLIGEQQRRVAWRNTEAFDLGDGRSLVLLPKGMVDERVMMQVRLLEGRKRLVDTNVRLANGGTMVFGVGRDARSGDGAILILLRAQNSPQRTTSSTSP
;
A
#
# COMPACT_ATOMS: atom_id res chain seq x y z
N MET A 1 53.62 10.28 68.83
CA MET A 1 52.21 9.97 68.99
C MET A 1 51.52 10.09 67.62
N THR A 2 51.39 8.99 67.02
CA THR A 2 50.89 8.79 65.66
C THR A 2 49.39 8.55 65.75
N ARG A 3 48.62 9.25 64.94
CA ARG A 3 47.20 8.89 64.65
C ARG A 3 47.03 8.85 63.14
N GLU A 4 46.97 7.64 62.64
CA GLU A 4 46.57 7.31 61.28
C GLU A 4 45.06 7.60 61.12
N VAL A 5 44.73 8.32 60.06
CA VAL A 5 43.33 8.52 59.63
C VAL A 5 43.13 7.73 58.33
N PHE A 6 42.43 6.62 58.49
CA PHE A 6 41.94 5.80 57.33
C PHE A 6 40.86 6.57 56.60
N GLY A 7 41.16 6.99 55.36
CA GLY A 7 40.18 7.51 54.41
C GLY A 7 39.54 6.41 53.63
N ALA A 8 38.28 6.14 53.89
CA ALA A 8 37.47 5.21 53.08
C ALA A 8 37.04 5.89 51.76
N VAL A 9 37.55 5.39 50.65
CA VAL A 9 37.12 5.79 49.30
C VAL A 9 35.88 4.99 48.95
N LEU A 10 34.72 5.65 48.95
CA LEU A 10 33.47 5.09 48.49
C LEU A 10 33.39 5.22 46.97
N ALA A 11 33.64 4.14 46.24
CA ALA A 11 33.47 4.06 44.79
C ALA A 11 31.98 3.84 44.47
N THR A 12 31.31 4.90 44.07
CA THR A 12 29.94 4.84 43.53
C THR A 12 29.97 4.40 42.05
N LEU A 13 29.64 3.15 41.79
CA LEU A 13 29.35 2.65 40.44
C LEU A 13 28.03 3.24 39.97
N ALA A 14 28.08 4.26 39.11
CA ALA A 14 26.94 4.76 38.39
C ALA A 14 26.63 3.81 37.24
N SER A 15 25.64 2.92 37.41
CA SER A 15 25.13 2.02 36.36
C SER A 15 24.32 2.84 35.37
N THR A 16 24.93 3.26 34.29
CA THR A 16 24.25 3.98 33.22
C THR A 16 23.41 2.97 32.41
N MET A 17 22.12 2.92 32.74
CA MET A 17 21.13 2.08 32.01
C MET A 17 20.89 2.72 30.65
N LEU A 18 21.45 2.14 29.60
CA LEU A 18 21.25 2.54 28.21
C LEU A 18 19.83 2.19 27.83
N ILE A 19 18.90 3.15 27.88
CA ILE A 19 17.55 2.99 27.35
C ILE A 19 17.67 3.09 25.81
N ILE A 20 17.71 1.94 25.13
CA ILE A 20 17.61 1.88 23.68
C ILE A 20 16.14 2.17 23.35
N PRO A 21 15.80 3.29 22.68
CA PRO A 21 14.45 3.51 22.23
C PRO A 21 14.15 2.47 21.14
N CYS A 22 13.29 1.50 21.45
CA CYS A 22 12.73 0.61 20.45
C CYS A 22 11.78 1.45 19.58
N THR A 23 12.31 2.01 18.51
CA THR A 23 11.48 2.62 17.47
C THR A 23 10.70 1.50 16.80
N ALA A 24 9.45 1.34 17.18
CA ALA A 24 8.51 0.49 16.46
C ALA A 24 8.36 1.10 15.03
N GLU A 25 9.16 0.63 14.09
CA GLU A 25 8.98 0.98 12.68
C GLU A 25 7.58 0.52 12.27
N ALA A 26 6.72 1.48 11.94
CA ALA A 26 5.39 1.19 11.43
C ALA A 26 5.54 0.38 10.14
N GLN A 27 4.99 -0.83 10.14
CA GLN A 27 5.14 -1.77 9.03
C GLN A 27 4.65 -1.15 7.72
N PRO A 28 5.40 -1.31 6.63
CA PRO A 28 5.01 -0.78 5.33
C PRO A 28 3.72 -1.46 4.83
N LEU A 29 2.98 -0.73 4.03
CA LEU A 29 1.76 -1.20 3.39
C LEU A 29 2.10 -1.85 2.05
N ASP A 30 1.67 -3.09 1.83
CA ASP A 30 1.73 -3.74 0.52
C ASP A 30 0.58 -3.21 -0.33
N ILE A 31 0.91 -2.52 -1.42
CA ILE A 31 -0.04 -1.95 -2.37
C ILE A 31 0.10 -2.65 -3.71
N GLN A 32 -1.01 -3.14 -4.23
CA GLN A 32 -1.14 -3.74 -5.55
C GLN A 32 -2.09 -2.90 -6.39
N VAL A 33 -1.62 -2.51 -7.57
CA VAL A 33 -2.39 -1.77 -8.56
C VAL A 33 -2.48 -2.60 -9.83
N THR A 34 -3.69 -2.99 -10.21
CA THR A 34 -3.96 -3.78 -11.41
C THR A 34 -4.76 -2.92 -12.39
N THR A 35 -4.26 -2.75 -13.60
CA THR A 35 -4.92 -2.01 -14.67
C THR A 35 -5.58 -3.00 -15.64
N VAL A 36 -6.87 -2.83 -15.87
CA VAL A 36 -7.71 -3.74 -16.66
C VAL A 36 -8.45 -2.96 -17.73
N ARG A 37 -8.43 -3.47 -18.94
CA ARG A 37 -9.31 -3.01 -20.02
C ARG A 37 -10.60 -3.80 -19.98
N ALA A 38 -11.73 -3.10 -19.93
CA ALA A 38 -13.07 -3.67 -19.98
C ALA A 38 -13.69 -3.39 -21.33
N LEU A 39 -14.25 -4.42 -21.98
CA LEU A 39 -14.87 -4.36 -23.30
C LEU A 39 -16.30 -4.92 -23.25
N GLU A 40 -17.14 -4.45 -24.16
CA GLU A 40 -18.53 -4.94 -24.27
C GLU A 40 -18.59 -6.41 -24.66
N GLU A 41 -17.68 -6.86 -25.53
CA GLU A 41 -17.62 -8.22 -26.06
C GLU A 41 -16.19 -8.74 -26.12
N GLY A 42 -16.03 -10.05 -26.18
CA GLY A 42 -14.76 -10.73 -26.34
C GLY A 42 -14.45 -11.74 -25.24
N PRO A 43 -13.32 -12.44 -25.36
CA PRO A 43 -12.83 -13.35 -24.33
C PRO A 43 -12.38 -12.57 -23.11
N CYS A 44 -12.41 -13.21 -21.94
CA CYS A 44 -11.87 -12.66 -20.69
C CYS A 44 -10.51 -13.29 -20.42
N ASP A 45 -9.56 -12.52 -19.90
CA ASP A 45 -8.28 -13.08 -19.48
C ASP A 45 -8.47 -14.10 -18.36
N PRO A 46 -7.88 -15.30 -18.46
CA PRO A 46 -7.99 -16.35 -17.43
C PRO A 46 -7.56 -15.87 -16.04
N GLN A 47 -6.60 -14.95 -15.97
CA GLN A 47 -6.13 -14.38 -14.70
C GLN A 47 -7.19 -13.53 -13.99
N LEU A 48 -8.17 -13.00 -14.74
CA LEU A 48 -9.26 -12.16 -14.23
C LEU A 48 -10.56 -12.94 -14.02
N GLU A 49 -10.59 -14.23 -14.34
CA GLU A 49 -11.82 -15.03 -14.29
C GLU A 49 -12.44 -15.07 -12.89
N SER A 50 -11.60 -15.16 -11.84
CA SER A 50 -12.06 -15.11 -10.44
C SER A 50 -12.65 -13.75 -10.05
N LEU A 51 -12.22 -12.68 -10.69
CA LEU A 51 -12.69 -11.31 -10.44
C LEU A 51 -13.85 -10.90 -11.34
N ARG A 52 -14.08 -11.63 -12.43
CA ARG A 52 -15.06 -11.33 -13.45
C ARG A 52 -16.48 -11.07 -12.91
N PRO A 53 -17.05 -11.89 -12.00
CA PRO A 53 -18.40 -11.65 -11.47
C PRO A 53 -18.49 -10.30 -10.75
N ARG A 54 -17.46 -9.97 -9.99
CA ARG A 54 -17.38 -8.72 -9.25
C ARG A 54 -17.19 -7.51 -10.18
N LEU A 55 -16.29 -7.62 -11.16
CA LEU A 55 -16.05 -6.57 -12.13
C LEU A 55 -17.29 -6.31 -12.99
N ARG A 56 -17.99 -7.35 -13.42
CA ARG A 56 -19.24 -7.24 -14.16
C ARG A 56 -20.34 -6.54 -13.36
N HIS A 57 -20.44 -6.83 -12.06
CA HIS A 57 -21.40 -6.18 -11.19
C HIS A 57 -21.13 -4.68 -11.04
N ILE A 58 -19.86 -4.27 -10.99
CA ILE A 58 -19.45 -2.88 -10.77
C ILE A 58 -19.46 -2.08 -12.08
N ALA A 59 -18.91 -2.65 -13.16
CA ALA A 59 -18.62 -1.92 -14.39
C ALA A 59 -19.53 -2.28 -15.58
N GLY A 60 -20.26 -3.40 -15.50
CA GLY A 60 -21.25 -3.80 -16.51
C GLY A 60 -20.69 -4.43 -17.78
N TYR A 61 -19.38 -4.45 -17.99
CA TYR A 61 -18.74 -5.03 -19.18
C TYR A 61 -18.73 -6.57 -19.14
N ARG A 62 -18.52 -7.20 -20.30
CA ARG A 62 -18.53 -8.66 -20.46
C ARG A 62 -17.14 -9.27 -20.54
N SER A 63 -16.17 -8.53 -21.06
CA SER A 63 -14.80 -8.96 -21.27
C SER A 63 -13.81 -8.08 -20.51
N TYR A 64 -12.77 -8.70 -19.96
CA TYR A 64 -11.75 -8.02 -19.17
C TYR A 64 -10.37 -8.53 -19.55
N HIS A 65 -9.46 -7.60 -19.86
CA HIS A 65 -8.08 -7.89 -20.26
C HIS A 65 -7.12 -7.20 -19.30
N LEU A 66 -6.15 -7.94 -18.80
CA LEU A 66 -5.09 -7.40 -17.96
C LEU A 66 -4.15 -6.54 -18.82
N ILE A 67 -4.01 -5.26 -18.47
CA ILE A 67 -3.03 -4.36 -19.11
C ILE A 67 -1.72 -4.42 -18.34
N GLY A 68 -1.76 -4.40 -17.03
CA GLY A 68 -0.58 -4.44 -16.19
C GLY A 68 -0.91 -4.58 -14.72
N GLU A 69 0.07 -5.07 -13.97
CA GLU A 69 0.00 -5.22 -12.52
C GLU A 69 1.30 -4.73 -11.90
N GLN A 70 1.20 -3.95 -10.85
CA GLN A 70 2.33 -3.43 -10.11
C GLN A 70 2.07 -3.65 -8.62
N GLN A 71 3.08 -4.15 -7.91
CA GLN A 71 3.04 -4.29 -6.46
C GLN A 71 4.24 -3.58 -5.84
N ARG A 72 3.98 -2.78 -4.80
CA ARG A 72 5.04 -2.06 -4.08
C ARG A 72 4.75 -2.01 -2.59
N ARG A 73 5.81 -1.98 -1.80
CA ARG A 73 5.76 -1.68 -0.37
C ARG A 73 5.93 -0.19 -0.17
N VAL A 74 4.92 0.42 0.44
CA VAL A 74 4.87 1.87 0.65
C VAL A 74 4.85 2.16 2.14
N ALA A 75 5.78 2.98 2.60
CA ALA A 75 5.78 3.41 3.99
C ALA A 75 4.60 4.38 4.23
N TRP A 76 4.09 4.37 5.45
CA TRP A 76 3.05 5.31 5.86
C TRP A 76 3.52 6.76 5.66
N ARG A 77 2.62 7.61 5.18
CA ARG A 77 2.85 9.03 4.89
C ARG A 77 3.84 9.30 3.76
N ASN A 78 4.30 8.28 3.05
CA ASN A 78 5.09 8.45 1.83
C ASN A 78 4.20 8.38 0.60
N THR A 79 4.52 9.24 -0.37
CA THR A 79 3.81 9.26 -1.65
C THR A 79 4.48 8.29 -2.62
N GLU A 80 3.68 7.45 -3.27
CA GLU A 80 4.13 6.53 -4.30
C GLU A 80 3.31 6.71 -5.56
N ALA A 81 3.97 6.65 -6.73
CA ALA A 81 3.35 6.82 -8.04
C ALA A 81 3.43 5.51 -8.83
N PHE A 82 2.30 5.08 -9.38
CA PHE A 82 2.15 3.91 -10.24
C PHE A 82 1.84 4.38 -11.65
N ASP A 83 2.65 3.96 -12.62
CA ASP A 83 2.40 4.24 -14.04
C ASP A 83 1.30 3.30 -14.56
N LEU A 84 0.24 3.88 -15.11
CA LEU A 84 -0.89 3.13 -15.66
C LEU A 84 -0.80 2.99 -17.19
N GLY A 85 0.24 3.54 -17.79
CA GLY A 85 0.35 3.67 -19.24
C GLY A 85 -0.44 4.86 -19.79
N ASP A 86 -0.22 5.15 -21.07
CA ASP A 86 -0.91 6.22 -21.83
C ASP A 86 -0.80 7.62 -21.17
N GLY A 87 0.32 7.88 -20.49
CA GLY A 87 0.56 9.15 -19.80
C GLY A 87 -0.28 9.34 -18.53
N ARG A 88 -0.89 8.26 -18.02
CA ARG A 88 -1.66 8.26 -16.78
C ARG A 88 -0.85 7.69 -15.62
N SER A 89 -1.03 8.26 -14.46
CA SER A 89 -0.42 7.77 -13.22
C SER A 89 -1.37 7.85 -12.05
N LEU A 90 -1.27 6.84 -11.18
CA LEU A 90 -1.98 6.77 -9.91
C LEU A 90 -1.01 7.11 -8.78
N VAL A 91 -1.27 8.20 -8.09
CA VAL A 91 -0.44 8.65 -6.96
C VAL A 91 -1.17 8.36 -5.67
N LEU A 92 -0.54 7.59 -4.80
CA LEU A 92 -1.10 7.12 -3.54
C LEU A 92 -0.31 7.69 -2.37
N LEU A 93 -1.02 8.13 -1.34
CA LEU A 93 -0.46 8.59 -0.07
C LEU A 93 -1.19 7.89 1.08
N PRO A 94 -0.66 6.78 1.62
CA PRO A 94 -1.19 6.14 2.81
C PRO A 94 -1.06 7.07 4.02
N LYS A 95 -2.18 7.36 4.70
CA LYS A 95 -2.21 8.29 5.83
C LYS A 95 -2.16 7.58 7.19
N GLY A 96 -2.71 6.37 7.27
CA GLY A 96 -2.80 5.60 8.50
C GLY A 96 -3.86 4.51 8.41
N MET A 97 -4.07 3.82 9.52
CA MET A 97 -5.11 2.80 9.67
C MET A 97 -6.06 3.18 10.80
N VAL A 98 -7.36 3.09 10.56
CA VAL A 98 -8.43 3.33 11.54
C VAL A 98 -9.48 2.22 11.36
N ASP A 99 -9.84 1.55 12.44
CA ASP A 99 -10.85 0.47 12.45
C ASP A 99 -10.59 -0.59 11.35
N GLU A 100 -9.34 -1.09 11.29
CA GLU A 100 -8.88 -2.07 10.29
C GLU A 100 -9.03 -1.61 8.83
N ARG A 101 -9.19 -0.31 8.61
CA ARG A 101 -9.26 0.29 7.30
C ARG A 101 -8.06 1.18 7.03
N VAL A 102 -7.43 0.96 5.90
CA VAL A 102 -6.36 1.80 5.38
C VAL A 102 -6.96 3.09 4.87
N MET A 103 -6.52 4.20 5.43
CA MET A 103 -6.87 5.53 4.95
C MET A 103 -5.78 6.03 4.01
N MET A 104 -6.14 6.39 2.80
CA MET A 104 -5.19 6.93 1.83
C MET A 104 -5.80 8.02 0.96
N GLN A 105 -4.96 8.93 0.51
CA GLN A 105 -5.30 9.83 -0.57
C GLN A 105 -4.94 9.18 -1.89
N VAL A 106 -5.84 9.26 -2.84
CA VAL A 106 -5.71 8.72 -4.19
C VAL A 106 -5.83 9.87 -5.18
N ARG A 107 -4.82 10.05 -6.01
CA ARG A 107 -4.83 11.02 -7.09
C ARG A 107 -4.59 10.30 -8.42
N LEU A 108 -5.47 10.51 -9.37
CA LEU A 108 -5.31 10.05 -10.73
C LEU A 108 -4.91 11.23 -11.61
N LEU A 109 -3.81 11.10 -12.32
CA LEU A 109 -3.26 12.12 -13.18
C LEU A 109 -3.23 11.62 -14.64
N GLU A 110 -3.44 12.53 -15.57
CA GLU A 110 -3.20 12.35 -17.01
C GLU A 110 -2.26 13.45 -17.46
N GLY A 111 -0.97 13.12 -17.65
CA GLY A 111 0.07 14.12 -17.78
C GLY A 111 0.12 15.05 -16.56
N ARG A 112 -0.14 16.34 -16.79
CA ARG A 112 -0.23 17.35 -15.71
C ARG A 112 -1.64 17.58 -15.19
N LYS A 113 -2.66 17.01 -15.84
CA LYS A 113 -4.05 17.18 -15.47
C LYS A 113 -4.43 16.19 -14.37
N ARG A 114 -5.03 16.70 -13.30
CA ARG A 114 -5.59 15.89 -12.23
C ARG A 114 -7.03 15.50 -12.60
N LEU A 115 -7.27 14.20 -12.75
CA LEU A 115 -8.60 13.65 -13.06
C LEU A 115 -9.39 13.37 -11.78
N VAL A 116 -8.70 12.82 -10.76
CA VAL A 116 -9.30 12.47 -9.46
C VAL A 116 -8.36 12.89 -8.35
N ASP A 117 -8.92 13.40 -7.25
CA ASP A 117 -8.23 13.64 -5.99
C ASP A 117 -9.22 13.38 -4.86
N THR A 118 -9.04 12.28 -4.15
CA THR A 118 -9.99 11.86 -3.13
C THR A 118 -9.29 11.13 -1.98
N ASN A 119 -9.95 11.10 -0.83
CA ASN A 119 -9.55 10.27 0.29
C ASN A 119 -10.45 9.03 0.33
N VAL A 120 -9.82 7.87 0.41
CA VAL A 120 -10.53 6.59 0.47
C VAL A 120 -10.23 5.86 1.78
N ARG A 121 -11.18 5.01 2.17
CA ARG A 121 -11.04 4.06 3.28
C ARG A 121 -11.21 2.67 2.72
N LEU A 122 -10.14 1.90 2.72
CA LEU A 122 -10.11 0.55 2.17
C LEU A 122 -9.95 -0.45 3.32
N ALA A 123 -10.79 -1.47 3.38
CA ALA A 123 -10.60 -2.55 4.34
C ALA A 123 -9.21 -3.18 4.14
N ASN A 124 -8.54 -3.58 5.22
CA ASN A 124 -7.24 -4.24 5.14
C ASN A 124 -7.33 -5.50 4.27
N GLY A 125 -6.50 -5.58 3.22
CA GLY A 125 -6.58 -6.63 2.18
C GLY A 125 -7.76 -6.51 1.21
N GLY A 126 -8.60 -5.48 1.35
CA GLY A 126 -9.70 -5.20 0.44
C GLY A 126 -9.24 -4.68 -0.92
N THR A 127 -10.15 -4.70 -1.90
CA THR A 127 -9.91 -4.18 -3.25
C THR A 127 -10.96 -3.11 -3.58
N MET A 128 -10.49 -1.97 -4.08
CA MET A 128 -11.33 -0.90 -4.60
C MET A 128 -11.17 -0.83 -6.12
N VAL A 129 -12.23 -0.52 -6.83
CA VAL A 129 -12.24 -0.40 -8.30
C VAL A 129 -12.55 1.04 -8.68
N PHE A 130 -11.75 1.62 -9.54
CA PHE A 130 -11.95 2.94 -10.13
C PHE A 130 -12.14 2.80 -11.63
N GLY A 131 -13.16 3.45 -12.19
CA GLY A 131 -13.29 3.62 -13.63
C GLY A 131 -12.54 4.89 -14.07
N VAL A 132 -11.71 4.79 -15.10
CA VAL A 132 -10.89 5.91 -15.61
C VAL A 132 -11.47 6.53 -16.87
N GLY A 133 -12.63 6.09 -17.30
CA GLY A 133 -13.27 6.54 -18.53
C GLY A 133 -12.96 5.61 -19.72
N ARG A 134 -13.34 6.06 -20.91
CA ARG A 134 -13.17 5.27 -22.15
C ARG A 134 -11.69 5.09 -22.49
N ASP A 135 -11.38 3.91 -22.98
CA ASP A 135 -10.06 3.64 -23.57
C ASP A 135 -9.97 4.36 -24.93
N ALA A 136 -9.10 5.37 -25.01
CA ALA A 136 -8.89 6.14 -26.23
C ALA A 136 -8.40 5.29 -27.44
N ARG A 137 -7.84 4.09 -27.15
CA ARG A 137 -7.32 3.19 -28.19
C ARG A 137 -8.36 2.21 -28.74
N SER A 138 -9.35 1.84 -27.93
CA SER A 138 -10.32 0.79 -28.29
C SER A 138 -11.70 1.32 -28.66
N GLY A 139 -11.96 2.62 -28.52
CA GLY A 139 -13.25 3.24 -28.87
C GLY A 139 -14.45 2.82 -28.01
N ASP A 140 -14.58 1.53 -27.68
CA ASP A 140 -15.77 0.95 -27.04
C ASP A 140 -15.51 0.36 -25.66
N GLY A 141 -14.35 0.62 -25.05
CA GLY A 141 -13.96 0.06 -23.76
C GLY A 141 -13.74 1.09 -22.67
N ALA A 142 -13.54 0.62 -21.46
CA ALA A 142 -13.13 1.42 -20.31
C ALA A 142 -11.87 0.88 -19.66
N ILE A 143 -11.09 1.77 -19.06
CA ILE A 143 -9.97 1.40 -18.20
C ILE A 143 -10.46 1.36 -16.77
N LEU A 144 -10.23 0.24 -16.12
CA LEU A 144 -10.50 0.03 -14.70
C LEU A 144 -9.18 -0.13 -13.96
N ILE A 145 -9.10 0.47 -12.78
CA ILE A 145 -7.97 0.34 -11.87
C ILE A 145 -8.47 -0.38 -10.62
N LEU A 146 -7.85 -1.52 -10.32
CA LEU A 146 -8.09 -2.25 -9.09
C LEU A 146 -6.96 -1.90 -8.12
N LEU A 147 -7.31 -1.29 -7.01
CA LEU A 147 -6.38 -0.94 -5.93
C LEU A 147 -6.62 -1.86 -4.74
N ARG A 148 -5.61 -2.64 -4.38
CA ARG A 148 -5.58 -3.44 -3.16
C ARG A 148 -4.49 -2.91 -2.24
N ALA A 149 -4.82 -2.83 -0.95
CA ALA A 149 -3.86 -2.42 0.06
C ALA A 149 -3.95 -3.36 1.26
N GLN A 150 -2.80 -3.88 1.69
CA GLN A 150 -2.72 -4.82 2.79
C GLN A 150 -1.58 -4.44 3.72
N ASN A 151 -1.90 -4.30 5.00
CA ASN A 151 -0.91 -4.24 6.06
C ASN A 151 -0.65 -5.67 6.53
N SER A 152 0.47 -6.25 6.10
CA SER A 152 0.84 -7.61 6.50
C SER A 152 1.66 -7.54 7.78
N PRO A 153 1.20 -8.13 8.90
CA PRO A 153 2.04 -8.26 10.08
C PRO A 153 3.28 -9.08 9.68
N GLN A 154 4.48 -8.55 9.95
CA GLN A 154 5.69 -9.34 9.81
C GLN A 154 5.54 -10.61 10.66
N ARG A 155 5.56 -11.77 10.02
CA ARG A 155 5.85 -13.00 10.74
C ARG A 155 7.26 -12.84 11.31
N THR A 156 7.35 -12.55 12.59
CA THR A 156 8.59 -12.74 13.34
C THR A 156 8.87 -14.25 13.23
N THR A 157 9.71 -14.65 12.29
CA THR A 157 10.34 -15.97 12.34
C THR A 157 11.22 -15.96 13.56
N SER A 158 10.65 -16.40 14.67
CA SER A 158 11.43 -16.83 15.84
C SER A 158 12.29 -17.97 15.36
N SER A 159 13.50 -17.68 14.94
CA SER A 159 14.56 -18.68 14.76
C SER A 159 14.91 -19.21 16.14
N THR A 160 14.16 -20.21 16.60
CA THR A 160 14.62 -21.08 17.68
C THR A 160 15.65 -21.99 17.04
N SER A 161 16.92 -21.63 17.20
CA SER A 161 18.03 -22.56 16.96
C SER A 161 18.15 -23.45 18.21
N PRO A 162 18.28 -24.78 18.04
CA PRO A 162 18.56 -25.69 19.15
C PRO A 162 19.99 -25.54 19.70
#